data_8ace9f9b1d96809b1e66c43cc049a44a
#
_entry.id   8ace9f9b1d96809b1e66c43cc049a44a
#
_cell.length_a   1.000
_cell.length_b   1.000
_cell.length_c   1.000
_cell.angle_alpha   90.00
_cell.angle_beta   90.00
_cell.angle_gamma   90.00
#
_symmetry.space_group_name_H-M   'P 1'
#
loop_
_entity.id
_entity.type
_entity.pdbx_description
1 polymer ?
#
loop_
_entity_poly.entity_id
_entity_poly.type
_entity_poly.pdbx_seq_one_letter_code
_entity_poly.pdbx_strand_id
1 'polypeptide(L)'
;MTLHAPLSLSVLALASLSACQPTDQEVTGRADFNPSYGGIQTVLLDGDLVNFHVAMRGARDRTDVDTYARCAAAQYALIRGAGFTRHVRTSIAKSGGNWRGDAVYTISKDLPRGTATIDAEVTVRDCGAQGIPTI
;
A
#
# COMPACT_ATOMS: atom_id res chain seq x y z
N MET A 1 29.85 -31.08 -72.35
CA MET A 1 29.20 -31.79 -71.22
C MET A 1 29.40 -30.95 -70.00
N THR A 2 28.43 -30.18 -69.65
CA THR A 2 28.46 -29.23 -68.53
C THR A 2 27.55 -29.77 -67.37
N LEU A 3 28.17 -30.14 -66.28
CA LEU A 3 27.44 -30.52 -65.08
C LEU A 3 27.08 -29.25 -64.28
N HIS A 4 25.81 -29.02 -64.05
CA HIS A 4 25.32 -27.99 -63.17
C HIS A 4 24.90 -28.65 -61.86
N ALA A 5 25.56 -28.26 -60.78
CA ALA A 5 25.16 -28.61 -59.43
C ALA A 5 24.21 -27.56 -58.86
N PRO A 6 23.11 -27.91 -58.19
CA PRO A 6 22.25 -26.94 -57.54
C PRO A 6 22.78 -26.56 -56.14
N LEU A 7 22.91 -25.25 -55.94
CA LEU A 7 23.16 -24.66 -54.60
C LEU A 7 21.90 -24.74 -53.75
N SER A 8 21.97 -25.48 -52.67
CA SER A 8 20.93 -25.50 -51.67
C SER A 8 21.09 -24.30 -50.72
N LEU A 9 20.15 -23.37 -50.79
CA LEU A 9 20.04 -22.25 -49.82
C LEU A 9 19.35 -22.74 -48.54
N SER A 10 20.12 -22.88 -47.46
CA SER A 10 19.59 -23.11 -46.14
C SER A 10 19.17 -21.78 -45.50
N VAL A 11 17.87 -21.58 -45.35
CA VAL A 11 17.31 -20.45 -44.62
C VAL A 11 17.37 -20.75 -43.11
N LEU A 12 18.26 -20.08 -42.38
CA LEU A 12 18.24 -20.07 -40.93
C LEU A 12 17.13 -19.14 -40.45
N ALA A 13 16.09 -19.71 -39.84
CA ALA A 13 15.09 -18.95 -39.12
C ALA A 13 15.63 -18.53 -37.75
N LEU A 14 15.90 -17.24 -37.57
CA LEU A 14 16.19 -16.64 -36.26
C LEU A 14 14.86 -16.46 -35.49
N ALA A 15 14.66 -17.29 -34.49
CA ALA A 15 13.60 -17.09 -33.53
C ALA A 15 13.99 -15.93 -32.60
N SER A 16 13.34 -14.78 -32.78
CA SER A 16 13.45 -13.65 -31.85
C SER A 16 12.67 -13.95 -30.58
N LEU A 17 13.40 -14.23 -29.48
CA LEU A 17 12.84 -14.23 -28.13
C LEU A 17 12.53 -12.77 -27.76
N SER A 18 11.25 -12.41 -27.81
CA SER A 18 10.77 -11.16 -27.20
C SER A 18 10.84 -11.31 -25.69
N ALA A 19 11.95 -10.88 -25.12
CA ALA A 19 12.06 -10.71 -23.67
C ALA A 19 11.11 -9.56 -23.26
N CYS A 20 10.12 -9.83 -22.41
CA CYS A 20 9.36 -8.80 -21.72
C CYS A 20 10.33 -8.00 -20.85
N GLN A 21 10.77 -6.87 -21.32
CA GLN A 21 11.47 -5.90 -20.49
C GLN A 21 10.42 -5.14 -19.68
N PRO A 22 10.57 -5.05 -18.34
CA PRO A 22 9.73 -4.15 -17.55
C PRO A 22 9.96 -2.72 -18.06
N THR A 23 8.87 -2.04 -18.38
CA THR A 23 8.93 -0.66 -18.85
C THR A 23 9.53 0.23 -17.76
N ASP A 24 10.50 1.06 -18.11
CA ASP A 24 11.19 2.01 -17.21
C ASP A 24 10.24 2.97 -16.46
N GLN A 25 8.97 3.02 -16.83
CA GLN A 25 7.95 3.85 -16.16
C GLN A 25 7.55 3.34 -14.77
N GLU A 26 7.61 2.03 -14.50
CA GLU A 26 7.31 1.51 -13.16
C GLU A 26 8.45 1.76 -12.17
N VAL A 27 9.68 1.82 -12.65
CA VAL A 27 10.87 2.07 -11.81
C VAL A 27 10.94 3.54 -11.42
N THR A 28 10.59 4.47 -12.31
CA THR A 28 10.65 5.91 -12.07
C THR A 28 9.60 6.35 -11.03
N GLY A 29 8.37 5.84 -11.11
CA GLY A 29 7.31 6.18 -10.15
C GLY A 29 7.58 5.68 -8.71
N ARG A 30 8.40 4.66 -8.55
CA ARG A 30 8.81 4.14 -7.24
C ARG A 30 9.97 4.92 -6.63
N ALA A 31 10.86 5.45 -7.45
CA ALA A 31 12.02 6.22 -7.01
C ALA A 31 11.64 7.59 -6.44
N ASP A 32 10.53 8.16 -6.89
CA ASP A 32 10.10 9.51 -6.52
C ASP A 32 9.16 9.54 -5.29
N PHE A 33 8.66 8.39 -4.84
CA PHE A 33 7.80 8.31 -3.66
C PHE A 33 8.64 8.37 -2.38
N ASN A 34 8.71 9.54 -1.79
CA ASN A 34 9.43 9.80 -0.55
C ASN A 34 8.53 10.53 0.45
N PRO A 35 7.57 9.82 1.08
CA PRO A 35 6.65 10.42 2.01
C PRO A 35 7.34 10.82 3.32
N SER A 36 6.85 11.88 3.93
CA SER A 36 7.21 12.29 5.28
C SER A 36 5.97 12.12 6.19
N TYR A 37 6.10 11.30 7.20
CA TYR A 37 5.03 11.03 8.16
C TYR A 37 5.12 12.01 9.32
N GLY A 38 4.09 12.85 9.48
CA GLY A 38 4.06 13.96 10.44
C GLY A 38 3.52 13.61 11.82
N GLY A 39 3.08 12.36 12.01
CA GLY A 39 2.60 11.88 13.30
C GLY A 39 1.14 11.49 13.32
N ILE A 40 0.75 10.87 14.43
CA ILE A 40 -0.58 10.32 14.68
C ILE A 40 -1.05 10.81 16.03
N GLN A 41 -2.25 11.35 16.09
CA GLN A 41 -2.98 11.64 17.33
C GLN A 41 -4.15 10.67 17.44
N THR A 42 -4.25 9.99 18.56
CA THR A 42 -5.32 9.03 18.85
C THR A 42 -6.32 9.65 19.82
N VAL A 43 -7.59 9.61 19.46
CA VAL A 43 -8.70 10.09 20.28
C VAL A 43 -9.71 8.97 20.48
N LEU A 44 -9.93 8.58 21.73
CA LEU A 44 -10.96 7.60 22.06
C LEU A 44 -12.33 8.26 21.96
N LEU A 45 -13.23 7.56 21.28
CA LEU A 45 -14.63 7.90 21.17
C LEU A 45 -15.45 6.93 22.05
N ASP A 46 -16.76 6.94 21.89
CA ASP A 46 -17.63 6.06 22.67
C ASP A 46 -17.44 4.57 22.27
N GLY A 47 -17.46 3.69 23.27
CA GLY A 47 -17.35 2.25 23.06
C GLY A 47 -16.03 1.83 22.46
N ASP A 48 -16.10 1.08 21.37
CA ASP A 48 -14.93 0.56 20.65
C ASP A 48 -14.45 1.47 19.51
N LEU A 49 -15.01 2.67 19.41
CA LEU A 49 -14.66 3.66 18.38
C LEU A 49 -13.41 4.43 18.76
N VAL A 50 -12.49 4.54 17.83
CA VAL A 50 -11.26 5.32 17.97
C VAL A 50 -11.05 6.18 16.75
N ASN A 51 -10.69 7.43 16.95
CA ASN A 51 -10.34 8.37 15.89
C ASN A 51 -8.83 8.57 15.83
N PHE A 52 -8.28 8.46 14.63
CA PHE A 52 -6.87 8.71 14.33
C PHE A 52 -6.76 9.93 13.45
N HIS A 53 -6.09 10.96 13.96
CA HIS A 53 -5.69 12.12 13.18
C HIS A 53 -4.26 11.88 12.70
N VAL A 54 -4.07 11.73 11.41
CA VAL A 54 -2.76 11.52 10.79
C VAL A 54 -2.37 12.72 9.94
N ALA A 55 -1.10 13.02 9.93
CA ALA A 55 -0.53 14.08 9.09
C ALA A 55 0.64 13.52 8.28
N MET A 56 0.70 13.82 6.99
CA MET A 56 1.83 13.44 6.15
C MET A 56 2.05 14.43 5.02
N ARG A 57 3.24 14.37 4.44
CA ARG A 57 3.63 15.13 3.25
C ARG A 57 4.07 14.16 2.16
N GLY A 58 3.90 14.58 0.92
CA GLY A 58 4.35 13.80 -0.23
C GLY A 58 3.50 12.56 -0.52
N ALA A 59 2.26 12.50 -0.02
CA ALA A 59 1.31 11.48 -0.43
C ALA A 59 1.03 11.61 -1.93
N ARG A 60 0.97 10.50 -2.63
CA ARG A 60 0.62 10.45 -4.06
C ARG A 60 -0.87 10.72 -4.26
N ASP A 61 -1.67 10.16 -3.37
CA ASP A 61 -3.12 10.31 -3.36
C ASP A 61 -3.67 10.02 -1.95
N ARG A 62 -5.01 10.02 -1.84
CA ARG A 62 -5.69 9.72 -0.58
C ARG A 62 -5.39 8.34 -0.02
N THR A 63 -5.05 7.35 -0.86
CA THR A 63 -4.77 5.99 -0.45
C THR A 63 -3.56 5.91 0.49
N ASP A 64 -2.56 6.74 0.26
CA ASP A 64 -1.39 6.79 1.14
C ASP A 64 -1.76 7.28 2.55
N VAL A 65 -2.67 8.25 2.65
CA VAL A 65 -3.19 8.75 3.93
C VAL A 65 -4.05 7.70 4.63
N ASP A 66 -4.93 7.03 3.89
CA ASP A 66 -5.76 5.94 4.40
C ASP A 66 -4.90 4.78 4.91
N THR A 67 -3.83 4.44 4.18
CA THR A 67 -2.89 3.38 4.59
C THR A 67 -2.16 3.76 5.87
N TYR A 68 -1.72 5.01 6.01
CA TYR A 68 -1.09 5.49 7.23
C TYR A 68 -2.03 5.40 8.43
N ALA A 69 -3.28 5.84 8.28
CA ALA A 69 -4.30 5.73 9.33
C ALA A 69 -4.63 4.27 9.68
N ARG A 70 -4.68 3.39 8.68
CA ARG A 70 -4.88 1.94 8.85
C ARG A 70 -3.75 1.30 9.66
N CYS A 71 -2.51 1.68 9.41
CA CYS A 71 -1.36 1.22 10.16
C CYS A 71 -1.46 1.65 11.63
N ALA A 72 -1.86 2.90 11.88
CA ALA A 72 -2.10 3.41 13.22
C ALA A 72 -3.19 2.61 13.95
N ALA A 73 -4.33 2.38 13.29
CA ALA A 73 -5.45 1.64 13.87
C ALA A 73 -5.08 0.20 14.21
N ALA A 74 -4.34 -0.48 13.34
CA ALA A 74 -3.88 -1.85 13.58
C ALA A 74 -2.94 -1.94 14.79
N GLN A 75 -1.95 -1.05 14.87
CA GLN A 75 -1.04 -1.02 16.01
C GLN A 75 -1.77 -0.69 17.31
N TYR A 76 -2.69 0.28 17.29
CA TYR A 76 -3.50 0.63 18.46
C TYR A 76 -4.35 -0.55 18.93
N ALA A 77 -4.96 -1.30 18.01
CA ALA A 77 -5.71 -2.50 18.34
C ALA A 77 -4.85 -3.49 19.13
N LEU A 78 -3.63 -3.78 18.67
CA LEU A 78 -2.69 -4.67 19.37
C LEU A 78 -2.31 -4.15 20.75
N ILE A 79 -2.04 -2.85 20.90
CA ILE A 79 -1.75 -2.21 22.18
C ILE A 79 -2.91 -2.41 23.17
N ARG A 80 -4.14 -2.39 22.69
CA ARG A 80 -5.35 -2.60 23.47
C ARG A 80 -5.70 -4.09 23.67
N GLY A 81 -4.87 -5.01 23.20
CA GLY A 81 -5.13 -6.44 23.27
C GLY A 81 -6.26 -6.91 22.36
N ALA A 82 -6.54 -6.16 21.30
CA ALA A 82 -7.51 -6.50 20.26
C ALA A 82 -6.78 -7.03 19.01
N GLY A 83 -7.32 -8.06 18.39
CA GLY A 83 -6.73 -8.66 17.20
C GLY A 83 -7.26 -8.08 15.88
N PHE A 84 -8.35 -7.34 15.92
CA PHE A 84 -9.06 -6.88 14.74
C PHE A 84 -9.47 -5.41 14.84
N THR A 85 -9.52 -4.77 13.68
CA THR A 85 -10.08 -3.42 13.53
C THR A 85 -10.93 -3.35 12.26
N ARG A 86 -11.85 -2.39 12.22
CA ARG A 86 -12.69 -2.13 11.06
C ARG A 86 -12.73 -0.65 10.77
N HIS A 87 -12.51 -0.29 9.54
CA HIS A 87 -12.66 1.09 9.06
C HIS A 87 -14.14 1.52 9.07
N VAL A 88 -14.40 2.67 9.62
CA VAL A 88 -15.73 3.29 9.64
C VAL A 88 -15.81 4.41 8.59
N ARG A 89 -14.93 5.40 8.68
CA ARG A 89 -14.84 6.51 7.74
C ARG A 89 -13.46 7.16 7.77
N THR A 90 -13.11 7.83 6.70
CA THR A 90 -11.97 8.77 6.66
C THR A 90 -12.36 10.04 5.93
N SER A 91 -12.08 11.18 6.56
CA SER A 91 -12.11 12.49 5.93
C SER A 91 -10.68 12.96 5.69
N ILE A 92 -10.40 13.46 4.49
CA ILE A 92 -9.06 13.89 4.11
C ILE A 92 -9.10 15.36 3.68
N ALA A 93 -8.16 16.13 4.22
CA ALA A 93 -7.90 17.50 3.83
C ALA A 93 -6.48 17.59 3.26
N LYS A 94 -6.33 18.35 2.18
CA LYS A 94 -5.06 18.61 1.52
C LYS A 94 -4.85 20.12 1.40
N SER A 95 -3.66 20.58 1.78
CA SER A 95 -3.23 21.97 1.60
C SER A 95 -1.80 21.98 1.09
N GLY A 96 -1.62 22.25 -0.20
CA GLY A 96 -0.33 22.08 -0.87
C GLY A 96 0.15 20.63 -0.76
N GLY A 97 1.38 20.42 -0.33
CA GLY A 97 1.94 19.08 -0.09
C GLY A 97 1.55 18.46 1.26
N ASN A 98 0.79 19.16 2.10
CA ASN A 98 0.38 18.68 3.42
C ASN A 98 -0.96 17.97 3.33
N TRP A 99 -1.00 16.75 3.83
CA TRP A 99 -2.19 15.92 3.89
C TRP A 99 -2.55 15.64 5.35
N ARG A 100 -3.83 15.70 5.66
CA ARG A 100 -4.38 15.33 6.97
C ARG A 100 -5.52 14.36 6.78
N GLY A 101 -5.49 13.28 7.55
CA GLY A 101 -6.57 12.30 7.63
C GLY A 101 -7.22 12.33 9.00
N ASP A 102 -8.54 12.26 9.01
CA ASP A 102 -9.38 12.06 10.19
C ASP A 102 -10.11 10.74 9.97
N ALA A 103 -9.61 9.67 10.56
CA ALA A 103 -10.04 8.31 10.30
C ALA A 103 -10.60 7.64 11.56
N VAL A 104 -11.81 7.10 11.45
CA VAL A 104 -12.48 6.41 12.55
C VAL A 104 -12.49 4.91 12.27
N TYR A 105 -12.12 4.15 13.29
CA TYR A 105 -12.10 2.69 13.31
C TYR A 105 -12.82 2.16 14.54
N THR A 106 -13.36 0.94 14.44
CA THR A 106 -13.68 0.12 15.61
C THR A 106 -12.55 -0.85 15.89
N ILE A 107 -12.34 -1.21 17.15
CA ILE A 107 -11.41 -2.28 17.56
C ILE A 107 -12.18 -3.44 18.16
N SER A 108 -11.71 -4.67 17.97
CA SER A 108 -12.36 -5.88 18.47
C SER A 108 -11.35 -6.95 18.84
N LYS A 109 -11.61 -7.64 19.97
CA LYS A 109 -10.81 -8.81 20.36
C LYS A 109 -11.10 -10.01 19.49
N ASP A 110 -12.35 -10.20 19.14
CA ASP A 110 -12.84 -11.30 18.35
C ASP A 110 -13.06 -10.87 16.89
N LEU A 111 -13.01 -11.83 15.99
CA LEU A 111 -13.27 -11.58 14.57
C LEU A 111 -14.70 -11.05 14.39
N PRO A 112 -14.88 -9.78 14.00
CA PRO A 112 -16.21 -9.23 13.79
C PRO A 112 -16.85 -9.81 12.54
N ARG A 113 -18.18 -9.85 12.53
CA ARG A 113 -18.94 -10.26 11.34
C ARG A 113 -18.84 -9.18 10.27
N GLY A 114 -18.78 -9.62 9.00
CA GLY A 114 -18.75 -8.75 7.83
C GLY A 114 -17.44 -8.81 7.06
N THR A 115 -17.35 -8.02 6.00
CA THR A 115 -16.29 -8.12 4.97
C THR A 115 -15.14 -7.14 5.15
N ALA A 116 -15.26 -6.08 5.88
CA ALA A 116 -14.24 -5.03 5.96
C ALA A 116 -13.33 -5.14 7.18
N THR A 117 -13.12 -6.36 7.68
CA THR A 117 -12.30 -6.61 8.86
C THR A 117 -10.82 -6.58 8.50
N ILE A 118 -10.04 -5.94 9.33
CA ILE A 118 -8.59 -5.80 9.21
C ILE A 118 -7.96 -6.63 10.33
N ASP A 119 -7.11 -7.59 9.98
CA ASP A 119 -6.26 -8.32 10.92
C ASP A 119 -5.13 -7.38 11.36
N ALA A 120 -5.04 -7.12 12.64
CA ALA A 120 -4.11 -6.15 13.19
C ALA A 120 -2.65 -6.62 13.10
N GLU A 121 -2.37 -7.88 13.38
CA GLU A 121 -1.00 -8.43 13.33
C GLU A 121 -0.46 -8.45 11.90
N VAL A 122 -1.26 -8.93 10.95
CA VAL A 122 -0.91 -8.95 9.53
C VAL A 122 -0.64 -7.52 9.03
N THR A 123 -1.53 -6.60 9.37
CA THR A 123 -1.42 -5.20 8.92
C THR A 123 -0.18 -4.52 9.49
N VAL A 124 0.11 -4.67 10.79
CA VAL A 124 1.31 -4.07 11.40
C VAL A 124 2.59 -4.59 10.76
N ARG A 125 2.66 -5.89 10.49
CA ARG A 125 3.81 -6.50 9.80
C ARG A 125 3.98 -5.90 8.39
N ASP A 126 2.90 -5.80 7.65
CA ASP A 126 2.93 -5.24 6.29
C ASP A 126 3.31 -3.75 6.29
N CYS A 127 2.83 -2.99 7.28
CA CYS A 127 3.25 -1.60 7.48
C CYS A 127 4.75 -1.47 7.74
N GLY A 128 5.29 -2.33 8.59
CA GLY A 128 6.74 -2.39 8.85
C GLY A 128 7.55 -2.69 7.59
N ALA A 129 7.09 -3.65 6.79
CA ALA A 129 7.73 -4.00 5.52
C ALA A 129 7.72 -2.83 4.50
N GLN A 130 6.73 -1.95 4.56
CA GLN A 130 6.60 -0.78 3.72
C GLN A 130 7.28 0.48 4.31
N GLY A 131 7.84 0.39 5.50
CA GLY A 131 8.45 1.53 6.19
C GLY A 131 7.45 2.58 6.67
N ILE A 132 6.18 2.19 6.86
CA ILE A 132 5.12 3.07 7.36
C ILE A 132 5.16 3.03 8.89
N PRO A 133 5.36 4.17 9.57
CA PRO A 133 5.40 4.19 11.02
C PRO A 133 4.02 3.95 11.61
N THR A 134 4.01 3.44 12.81
CA THR A 134 2.82 3.23 13.63
C THR A 134 2.88 4.10 14.90
N ILE A 135 1.99 3.85 15.83
CA ILE A 135 1.94 4.55 17.13
C ILE A 135 3.09 4.08 18.04
#